data_dc9d8234e2a1629c58c4ca0fda678d7a
#
_entry.id   dc9d8234e2a1629c58c4ca0fda678d7a
#
_cell.length_a   1.000
_cell.length_b   1.000
_cell.length_c   1.000
_cell.angle_alpha   90.00
_cell.angle_beta   90.00
_cell.angle_gamma   90.00
#
_symmetry.space_group_name_H-M   'P 1'
#
loop_
_entity.id
_entity.type
_entity.pdbx_description
1 polymer ?
#
loop_
_entity_poly.entity_id
_entity_poly.type
_entity_poly.pdbx_seq_one_letter_code
_entity_poly.pdbx_strand_id
1 'polypeptide(L)'
;GTRGDVLAYDSSGKISKISLGSSGQVLKSDGTDLVFGDLAGATNVYYVSKNGTDAAGRGGSIDSAWASIKYACSNLPVTPTKLAPAVIFVKSGTYEEAQLPIVVPEYTTIVGDNLRATTVKPAPGLDSGGSIVNKRSTLFRCSNGVIIQDLLCDGMDGYTPGSPGSDPTAGTLGGVYFALNAQSPITDKSPYIYNVTTFGNGATGAVVDGSLHSSGNRSM
;
A
#
# COMPACT_ATOMS: atom_id res chain seq x y z
N GLY A 1 -31.03 14.55 29.29
CA GLY A 1 -30.28 14.33 28.05
C GLY A 1 -29.47 15.55 27.67
N THR A 2 -28.41 15.32 26.98
CA THR A 2 -27.61 16.36 26.34
C THR A 2 -27.98 16.48 24.87
N ARG A 3 -27.63 17.61 24.24
CA ARG A 3 -27.87 17.81 22.80
C ARG A 3 -27.20 16.69 22.00
N GLY A 4 -27.98 16.02 21.16
CA GLY A 4 -27.50 14.94 20.29
C GLY A 4 -27.66 13.53 20.86
N ASP A 5 -28.13 13.39 22.10
CA ASP A 5 -28.50 12.08 22.65
C ASP A 5 -29.70 11.49 21.91
N VAL A 6 -29.72 10.16 21.76
CA VAL A 6 -30.80 9.40 21.14
C VAL A 6 -31.47 8.55 22.23
N LEU A 7 -32.80 8.43 22.15
CA LEU A 7 -33.55 7.53 23.02
C LEU A 7 -33.88 6.24 22.25
N ALA A 8 -33.61 5.12 22.84
CA ALA A 8 -33.95 3.78 22.31
C ALA A 8 -34.50 2.88 23.42
N TYR A 9 -35.13 1.78 23.05
CA TYR A 9 -35.48 0.74 24.00
C TYR A 9 -34.26 -0.15 24.29
N ASP A 10 -34.01 -0.43 25.54
CA ASP A 10 -33.01 -1.41 25.98
C ASP A 10 -33.52 -2.86 25.92
N SER A 11 -32.68 -3.80 26.24
CA SER A 11 -33.03 -5.25 26.26
C SER A 11 -34.16 -5.63 27.23
N SER A 12 -34.54 -4.75 28.16
CA SER A 12 -35.65 -4.91 29.09
C SER A 12 -36.95 -4.24 28.62
N GLY A 13 -36.92 -3.63 27.43
CA GLY A 13 -38.06 -2.89 26.86
C GLY A 13 -38.28 -1.52 27.50
N LYS A 14 -37.31 -0.99 28.22
CA LYS A 14 -37.38 0.35 28.81
C LYS A 14 -36.65 1.37 27.92
N ILE A 15 -37.15 2.59 27.92
CA ILE A 15 -36.49 3.69 27.23
C ILE A 15 -35.15 3.99 27.95
N SER A 16 -34.08 3.87 27.22
CA SER A 16 -32.73 4.22 27.66
C SER A 16 -32.12 5.26 26.74
N LYS A 17 -31.09 5.91 27.24
CA LYS A 17 -30.37 6.95 26.52
C LYS A 17 -29.10 6.42 25.89
N ILE A 18 -28.93 6.62 24.59
CA ILE A 18 -27.68 6.45 23.89
C ILE A 18 -27.02 7.83 23.81
N SER A 19 -25.88 7.97 24.48
CA SER A 19 -25.11 9.24 24.44
C SER A 19 -24.53 9.45 23.07
N LEU A 20 -24.43 10.73 22.66
CA LEU A 20 -23.80 11.09 21.40
C LEU A 20 -22.40 10.50 21.30
N GLY A 21 -22.05 9.92 20.14
CA GLY A 21 -20.73 9.43 19.83
C GLY A 21 -19.71 10.53 19.57
N SER A 22 -18.49 10.14 19.36
CA SER A 22 -17.41 11.05 18.96
C SER A 22 -17.59 11.56 17.54
N SER A 23 -16.90 12.65 17.19
CA SER A 23 -16.92 13.18 15.82
C SER A 23 -16.50 12.10 14.82
N GLY A 24 -17.30 11.96 13.74
CA GLY A 24 -17.08 10.95 12.70
C GLY A 24 -17.77 9.61 12.93
N GLN A 25 -18.30 9.37 14.13
CA GLN A 25 -19.09 8.16 14.38
C GLN A 25 -20.53 8.29 13.89
N VAL A 26 -21.09 7.17 13.47
CA VAL A 26 -22.47 7.04 13.04
C VAL A 26 -23.27 6.15 13.99
N LEU A 27 -24.56 6.41 14.13
CA LEU A 27 -25.47 5.52 14.83
C LEU A 27 -25.68 4.27 13.96
N LYS A 28 -25.38 3.10 14.50
CA LYS A 28 -25.49 1.81 13.80
C LYS A 28 -26.00 0.73 14.75
N SER A 29 -26.48 -0.38 14.20
CA SER A 29 -26.74 -1.59 14.99
C SER A 29 -25.48 -2.44 15.09
N ASP A 30 -25.22 -2.99 16.27
CA ASP A 30 -24.20 -4.04 16.48
C ASP A 30 -24.77 -5.47 16.32
N GLY A 31 -26.06 -5.57 15.97
CA GLY A 31 -26.82 -6.81 15.85
C GLY A 31 -27.75 -7.06 17.01
N THR A 32 -27.61 -6.33 18.11
CA THR A 32 -28.45 -6.41 19.32
C THR A 32 -29.02 -5.04 19.69
N ASP A 33 -28.16 -4.04 19.73
CA ASP A 33 -28.50 -2.69 20.17
C ASP A 33 -28.13 -1.62 19.13
N LEU A 34 -28.59 -0.40 19.38
CA LEU A 34 -28.11 0.79 18.67
C LEU A 34 -26.90 1.37 19.39
N VAL A 35 -25.80 1.54 18.68
CA VAL A 35 -24.55 2.06 19.20
C VAL A 35 -23.95 3.11 18.27
N PHE A 36 -23.24 4.08 18.82
CA PHE A 36 -22.36 4.92 17.98
C PHE A 36 -21.05 4.17 17.75
N GLY A 37 -20.62 4.15 16.53
CA GLY A 37 -19.35 3.54 16.15
C GLY A 37 -18.92 3.98 14.76
N ASP A 38 -17.69 3.63 14.42
CA ASP A 38 -17.15 3.94 13.12
C ASP A 38 -17.97 3.24 12.02
N LEU A 39 -18.05 3.83 10.85
CA LEU A 39 -18.79 3.28 9.72
C LEU A 39 -18.14 1.94 9.33
N ALA A 40 -18.80 0.83 9.63
CA ALA A 40 -18.33 -0.48 9.23
C ALA A 40 -18.28 -0.54 7.69
N GLY A 41 -17.10 -0.79 7.13
CA GLY A 41 -16.88 -0.74 5.69
C GLY A 41 -16.32 0.61 5.19
N ALA A 42 -16.08 1.59 6.06
CA ALA A 42 -15.17 2.67 5.70
C ALA A 42 -13.81 2.02 5.40
N THR A 43 -13.49 1.92 4.14
CA THR A 43 -12.16 1.49 3.70
C THR A 43 -11.17 2.39 4.43
N ASN A 44 -10.15 1.79 5.07
CA ASN A 44 -9.07 2.54 5.69
C ASN A 44 -8.32 3.28 4.56
N VAL A 45 -8.69 4.53 4.32
CA VAL A 45 -8.13 5.35 3.24
C VAL A 45 -7.04 6.24 3.80
N TYR A 46 -5.88 6.14 3.20
CA TYR A 46 -4.70 6.92 3.57
C TYR A 46 -4.18 7.68 2.36
N TYR A 47 -3.46 8.74 2.62
CA TYR A 47 -3.02 9.67 1.59
C TYR A 47 -1.51 9.86 1.60
N VAL A 48 -0.94 9.84 0.40
CA VAL A 48 0.46 10.19 0.13
C VAL A 48 0.49 11.37 -0.83
N SER A 49 1.28 12.38 -0.51
CA SER A 49 1.42 13.60 -1.31
C SER A 49 2.85 14.12 -1.24
N LYS A 50 3.35 14.72 -2.31
CA LYS A 50 4.68 15.36 -2.33
C LYS A 50 4.82 16.50 -1.31
N ASN A 51 3.70 17.11 -0.90
CA ASN A 51 3.66 18.11 0.16
C ASN A 51 3.42 17.52 1.55
N GLY A 52 3.39 16.19 1.66
CA GLY A 52 3.19 15.47 2.90
C GLY A 52 4.42 15.45 3.79
N THR A 53 4.28 14.81 4.94
CA THR A 53 5.37 14.61 5.90
C THR A 53 5.29 13.20 6.47
N ASP A 54 6.39 12.45 6.43
CA ASP A 54 6.48 11.11 7.00
C ASP A 54 6.61 11.20 8.51
N ALA A 55 5.47 11.13 9.21
CA ALA A 55 5.39 11.17 10.66
C ALA A 55 4.18 10.35 11.16
N ALA A 56 4.28 9.87 12.39
CA ALA A 56 3.18 9.18 13.05
C ALA A 56 1.96 10.10 13.21
N GLY A 57 0.76 9.51 13.18
CA GLY A 57 -0.51 10.25 13.27
C GLY A 57 -0.94 11.01 12.03
N ARG A 58 -0.19 10.90 10.93
CA ARG A 58 -0.52 11.46 9.62
C ARG A 58 -1.11 10.41 8.69
N GLY A 59 -1.40 10.79 7.46
CA GLY A 59 -1.91 9.91 6.42
C GLY A 59 -3.43 9.80 6.34
N GLY A 60 -4.17 10.18 7.38
CA GLY A 60 -5.62 10.02 7.43
C GLY A 60 -6.43 11.02 6.59
N SER A 61 -5.81 12.07 6.07
CA SER A 61 -6.42 13.03 5.15
C SER A 61 -5.40 13.59 4.17
N ILE A 62 -5.87 14.23 3.11
CA ILE A 62 -4.99 14.86 2.12
C ILE A 62 -4.15 15.99 2.72
N ASP A 63 -4.70 16.74 3.66
CA ASP A 63 -4.01 17.85 4.32
C ASP A 63 -2.96 17.37 5.33
N SER A 64 -3.08 16.14 5.79
CA SER A 64 -2.14 15.47 6.68
C SER A 64 -1.46 14.26 6.03
N ALA A 65 -1.29 14.28 4.71
CA ALA A 65 -0.71 13.16 3.97
C ALA A 65 0.72 12.82 4.41
N TRP A 66 1.13 11.58 4.17
CA TRP A 66 2.53 11.17 4.19
C TRP A 66 3.28 11.64 2.94
N ALA A 67 4.61 11.67 2.99
CA ALA A 67 5.45 12.12 1.88
C ALA A 67 5.89 10.97 0.96
N SER A 68 6.01 9.75 1.47
CA SER A 68 6.50 8.59 0.71
C SER A 68 5.56 7.39 0.79
N ILE A 69 5.54 6.60 -0.27
CA ILE A 69 4.74 5.37 -0.36
C ILE A 69 5.33 4.31 0.57
N LYS A 70 6.67 4.25 0.66
CA LYS A 70 7.37 3.34 1.56
C LYS A 70 6.95 3.56 3.01
N TYR A 71 6.93 4.81 3.45
CA TYR A 71 6.50 5.13 4.81
C TYR A 71 5.04 4.74 5.04
N ALA A 72 4.15 5.08 4.12
CA ALA A 72 2.75 4.71 4.19
C ALA A 72 2.55 3.20 4.35
N CYS A 73 3.20 2.39 3.51
CA CYS A 73 3.12 0.93 3.59
C CYS A 73 3.66 0.36 4.92
N SER A 74 4.64 1.03 5.53
CA SER A 74 5.28 0.56 6.77
C SER A 74 4.58 1.04 8.04
N ASN A 75 3.68 2.02 7.96
CA ASN A 75 3.11 2.73 9.12
C ASN A 75 1.60 2.88 9.06
N LEU A 76 0.90 1.93 8.43
CA LEU A 76 -0.56 1.91 8.49
C LEU A 76 -1.03 1.79 9.94
N PRO A 77 -1.96 2.65 10.42
CA PRO A 77 -2.43 2.63 11.80
C PRO A 77 -3.15 1.34 12.20
N VAL A 78 -3.68 0.63 11.21
CA VAL A 78 -4.35 -0.66 11.40
C VAL A 78 -3.75 -1.69 10.45
N THR A 79 -3.67 -2.94 10.86
CA THR A 79 -3.27 -4.05 9.98
C THR A 79 -4.42 -4.35 9.03
N PRO A 80 -4.24 -4.20 7.70
CA PRO A 80 -5.29 -4.50 6.75
C PRO A 80 -5.64 -6.00 6.76
N THR A 81 -6.91 -6.29 6.51
CA THR A 81 -7.43 -7.66 6.40
C THR A 81 -8.37 -7.76 5.21
N LYS A 82 -8.73 -8.97 4.83
CA LYS A 82 -9.69 -9.22 3.74
C LYS A 82 -11.04 -8.52 3.97
N LEU A 83 -11.48 -8.40 5.22
CA LEU A 83 -12.75 -7.77 5.59
C LEU A 83 -12.62 -6.26 5.86
N ALA A 84 -11.40 -5.80 6.12
CA ALA A 84 -11.06 -4.40 6.36
C ALA A 84 -9.79 -4.02 5.59
N PRO A 85 -9.86 -3.97 4.26
CA PRO A 85 -8.71 -3.61 3.43
C PRO A 85 -8.32 -2.14 3.63
N ALA A 86 -7.07 -1.82 3.26
CA ALA A 86 -6.59 -0.45 3.23
C ALA A 86 -6.47 0.06 1.78
N VAL A 87 -6.65 1.35 1.60
CA VAL A 87 -6.34 2.06 0.35
C VAL A 87 -5.34 3.16 0.64
N ILE A 88 -4.24 3.17 -0.08
CA ILE A 88 -3.26 4.26 -0.09
C ILE A 88 -3.45 5.04 -1.38
N PHE A 89 -4.01 6.23 -1.27
CA PHE A 89 -4.22 7.13 -2.40
C PHE A 89 -3.01 8.03 -2.58
N VAL A 90 -2.35 7.91 -3.72
CA VAL A 90 -1.11 8.60 -4.04
C VAL A 90 -1.41 9.75 -4.98
N LYS A 91 -1.28 10.97 -4.50
CA LYS A 91 -1.49 12.19 -5.30
C LYS A 91 -0.48 12.30 -6.44
N SER A 92 -0.86 13.01 -7.49
CA SER A 92 0.03 13.32 -8.60
C SER A 92 1.36 13.90 -8.12
N GLY A 93 2.45 13.37 -8.67
CA GLY A 93 3.81 13.76 -8.31
C GLY A 93 4.83 12.66 -8.62
N THR A 94 6.11 12.99 -8.50
CA THR A 94 7.20 12.01 -8.64
C THR A 94 7.72 11.63 -7.25
N TYR A 95 7.55 10.37 -6.90
CA TYR A 95 7.95 9.78 -5.62
C TYR A 95 9.26 9.04 -5.78
N GLU A 96 10.32 9.61 -5.23
CA GLU A 96 11.66 9.06 -5.21
C GLU A 96 11.84 8.28 -3.91
N GLU A 97 11.78 6.96 -4.00
CA GLU A 97 11.83 6.07 -2.84
C GLU A 97 13.27 5.70 -2.50
N ALA A 98 13.72 6.14 -1.33
CA ALA A 98 15.12 6.01 -0.92
C ALA A 98 15.50 4.59 -0.46
N GLN A 99 14.52 3.79 -0.06
CA GLN A 99 14.74 2.44 0.45
C GLN A 99 13.80 1.44 -0.23
N LEU A 100 14.36 0.61 -1.08
CA LEU A 100 13.63 -0.47 -1.74
C LEU A 100 13.94 -1.83 -1.07
N PRO A 101 13.01 -2.76 -1.19
CA PRO A 101 11.71 -2.70 -1.82
C PRO A 101 10.65 -1.99 -0.97
N ILE A 102 9.61 -1.47 -1.64
CA ILE A 102 8.36 -1.11 -0.98
C ILE A 102 7.59 -2.41 -0.74
N VAL A 103 7.57 -2.88 0.49
CA VAL A 103 6.76 -4.05 0.86
C VAL A 103 5.34 -3.59 1.10
N VAL A 104 4.43 -4.02 0.24
CA VAL A 104 3.01 -3.65 0.34
C VAL A 104 2.33 -4.63 1.29
N PRO A 105 1.68 -4.14 2.36
CA PRO A 105 0.95 -5.00 3.29
C PRO A 105 -0.18 -5.77 2.58
N GLU A 106 -0.54 -6.93 3.12
CA GLU A 106 -1.69 -7.69 2.63
C GLU A 106 -2.95 -6.84 2.57
N TYR A 107 -3.85 -7.14 1.63
CA TYR A 107 -5.15 -6.48 1.47
C TYR A 107 -5.06 -4.94 1.38
N THR A 108 -3.98 -4.46 0.77
CA THR A 108 -3.74 -3.03 0.55
C THR A 108 -3.80 -2.71 -0.93
N THR A 109 -4.57 -1.68 -1.27
CA THR A 109 -4.63 -1.11 -2.61
C THR A 109 -3.81 0.17 -2.65
N ILE A 110 -2.87 0.28 -3.60
CA ILE A 110 -2.18 1.53 -3.92
C ILE A 110 -2.80 2.08 -5.21
N VAL A 111 -3.34 3.28 -5.12
CA VAL A 111 -4.02 3.96 -6.24
C VAL A 111 -3.34 5.28 -6.52
N GLY A 112 -2.81 5.45 -7.73
CA GLY A 112 -2.35 6.75 -8.20
C GLY A 112 -3.51 7.66 -8.59
N ASP A 113 -3.32 8.94 -8.37
CA ASP A 113 -4.28 9.97 -8.78
C ASP A 113 -4.46 10.03 -10.31
N ASN A 114 -3.37 9.76 -11.04
CA ASN A 114 -3.37 9.71 -12.49
C ASN A 114 -2.17 8.91 -13.00
N LEU A 115 -2.41 8.01 -13.95
CA LEU A 115 -1.40 7.13 -14.53
C LEU A 115 -0.13 7.85 -15.00
N ARG A 116 -0.27 9.01 -15.62
CA ARG A 116 0.86 9.75 -16.20
C ARG A 116 1.45 10.80 -15.28
N ALA A 117 0.72 11.17 -14.24
CA ALA A 117 1.13 12.21 -13.31
C ALA A 117 1.58 11.68 -11.95
N THR A 118 1.40 10.37 -11.68
CA THR A 118 1.85 9.72 -10.46
C THR A 118 2.97 8.76 -10.79
N THR A 119 4.20 9.21 -10.60
CA THR A 119 5.42 8.44 -10.92
C THR A 119 6.08 7.93 -9.65
N VAL A 120 6.42 6.65 -9.63
CA VAL A 120 7.18 6.02 -8.55
C VAL A 120 8.50 5.50 -9.10
N LYS A 121 9.60 5.90 -8.49
CA LYS A 121 10.95 5.52 -8.92
C LYS A 121 11.92 5.40 -7.75
N PRO A 122 13.08 4.72 -7.93
CA PRO A 122 14.17 4.79 -6.97
C PRO A 122 14.66 6.22 -6.80
N ALA A 123 15.00 6.60 -5.57
CA ALA A 123 15.68 7.87 -5.34
C ALA A 123 17.02 7.91 -6.09
N PRO A 124 17.44 9.09 -6.60
CA PRO A 124 18.75 9.24 -7.19
C PRO A 124 19.83 9.08 -6.12
N GLY A 125 20.93 8.46 -6.49
CA GLY A 125 22.08 8.28 -5.61
C GLY A 125 22.39 6.82 -5.32
N LEU A 126 23.41 6.65 -4.50
CA LEU A 126 23.88 5.35 -4.03
C LEU A 126 23.21 5.02 -2.69
N ASP A 127 22.98 3.75 -2.44
CA ASP A 127 22.65 3.28 -1.08
C ASP A 127 23.74 3.68 -0.10
N SER A 128 23.43 3.64 1.18
CA SER A 128 24.33 3.99 2.28
C SER A 128 25.67 3.24 2.29
N GLY A 129 25.85 2.24 1.42
CA GLY A 129 27.08 1.50 1.19
C GLY A 129 27.79 1.82 -0.12
N GLY A 130 27.38 2.85 -0.86
CA GLY A 130 27.99 3.18 -2.16
C GLY A 130 27.58 2.24 -3.30
N SER A 131 26.57 1.42 -3.10
CA SER A 131 26.06 0.46 -4.08
C SER A 131 24.84 0.98 -4.82
N ILE A 132 24.69 0.61 -6.09
CA ILE A 132 23.53 0.97 -6.93
C ILE A 132 22.37 -0.02 -6.69
N VAL A 133 22.25 -0.55 -5.49
CA VAL A 133 21.35 -1.67 -5.18
C VAL A 133 19.87 -1.30 -5.37
N ASN A 134 19.46 -0.07 -5.06
CA ASN A 134 18.08 0.33 -5.20
C ASN A 134 17.54 0.20 -6.63
N LYS A 135 18.27 0.66 -7.63
CA LYS A 135 17.84 0.59 -9.03
C LYS A 135 17.82 -0.83 -9.60
N ARG A 136 18.42 -1.78 -8.91
CA ARG A 136 18.49 -3.20 -9.27
C ARG A 136 17.75 -4.11 -8.29
N SER A 137 17.04 -3.53 -7.37
CA SER A 137 16.17 -4.22 -6.43
C SER A 137 14.78 -4.42 -7.01
N THR A 138 13.82 -4.71 -6.17
CA THR A 138 12.40 -4.73 -6.49
C THR A 138 11.78 -3.42 -6.07
N LEU A 139 10.98 -2.78 -6.92
CA LEU A 139 10.27 -1.56 -6.54
C LEU A 139 9.15 -1.90 -5.55
N PHE A 140 8.22 -2.78 -5.94
CA PHE A 140 7.13 -3.23 -5.09
C PHE A 140 7.20 -4.74 -4.81
N ARG A 141 7.15 -5.12 -3.54
CA ARG A 141 6.88 -6.50 -3.11
C ARG A 141 5.44 -6.63 -2.68
N CYS A 142 4.71 -7.47 -3.40
CA CYS A 142 3.27 -7.64 -3.27
C CYS A 142 2.95 -8.91 -2.49
N SER A 143 1.98 -8.81 -1.59
CA SER A 143 1.45 -9.89 -0.76
C SER A 143 0.00 -10.22 -1.15
N ASN A 144 -0.68 -11.06 -0.38
CA ASN A 144 -2.08 -11.41 -0.61
C ASN A 144 -2.99 -10.18 -0.66
N GLY A 145 -3.94 -10.17 -1.58
CA GLY A 145 -4.95 -9.12 -1.67
C GLY A 145 -4.42 -7.75 -2.08
N VAL A 146 -3.16 -7.64 -2.50
CA VAL A 146 -2.58 -6.38 -2.96
C VAL A 146 -3.11 -6.02 -4.34
N ILE A 147 -3.45 -4.73 -4.51
CA ILE A 147 -3.79 -4.13 -5.79
C ILE A 147 -2.92 -2.90 -5.99
N ILE A 148 -2.32 -2.76 -7.18
CA ILE A 148 -1.57 -1.56 -7.57
C ILE A 148 -2.13 -1.07 -8.90
N GLN A 149 -2.53 0.20 -8.94
CA GLN A 149 -3.16 0.75 -10.13
C GLN A 149 -2.89 2.25 -10.32
N ASP A 150 -3.05 2.69 -11.58
CA ASP A 150 -3.01 4.09 -11.99
C ASP A 150 -1.67 4.78 -11.70
N LEU A 151 -0.55 4.06 -11.85
CA LEU A 151 0.81 4.52 -11.59
C LEU A 151 1.71 4.39 -12.82
N LEU A 152 2.68 5.29 -12.94
CA LEU A 152 3.87 5.11 -13.75
C LEU A 152 5.03 4.69 -12.84
N CYS A 153 5.66 3.56 -13.14
CA CYS A 153 6.86 3.07 -12.47
C CYS A 153 8.06 3.27 -13.38
N ASP A 154 9.09 3.97 -12.90
CA ASP A 154 10.24 4.38 -13.71
C ASP A 154 11.56 4.19 -12.98
N GLY A 155 12.67 4.26 -13.72
CA GLY A 155 14.02 4.40 -13.18
C GLY A 155 14.66 3.14 -12.61
N MET A 156 14.09 1.96 -12.81
CA MET A 156 14.77 0.71 -12.51
C MET A 156 15.77 0.38 -13.64
N ASP A 157 16.97 -0.03 -13.28
CA ASP A 157 18.01 -0.42 -14.23
C ASP A 157 17.91 -1.91 -14.57
N GLY A 158 18.01 -2.24 -15.86
CA GLY A 158 18.10 -3.61 -16.33
C GLY A 158 19.43 -4.28 -15.97
N TYR A 159 19.47 -5.59 -16.16
CA TYR A 159 20.71 -6.35 -16.02
C TYR A 159 21.71 -5.98 -17.13
N THR A 160 22.91 -5.58 -16.73
CA THR A 160 24.02 -5.43 -17.65
C THR A 160 25.16 -6.32 -17.14
N PRO A 161 25.54 -7.39 -17.88
CA PRO A 161 26.64 -8.25 -17.49
C PRO A 161 27.92 -7.45 -17.25
N GLY A 162 28.63 -7.72 -16.15
CA GLY A 162 29.87 -7.03 -15.81
C GLY A 162 29.76 -5.64 -15.20
N SER A 163 28.55 -5.13 -14.98
CA SER A 163 28.37 -3.89 -14.24
C SER A 163 28.61 -4.07 -12.74
N PRO A 164 29.20 -3.06 -12.04
CA PRO A 164 29.30 -3.09 -10.59
C PRO A 164 27.91 -3.30 -9.96
N GLY A 165 27.79 -4.26 -9.06
CA GLY A 165 26.51 -4.61 -8.42
C GLY A 165 25.69 -5.68 -9.14
N SER A 166 26.17 -6.25 -10.26
CA SER A 166 25.67 -7.53 -10.73
C SER A 166 26.19 -8.61 -9.77
N ASP A 167 25.35 -9.16 -8.92
CA ASP A 167 25.70 -10.33 -8.14
C ASP A 167 25.35 -11.58 -8.97
N PRO A 168 26.36 -12.26 -9.54
CA PRO A 168 26.14 -13.46 -10.34
C PRO A 168 25.61 -14.64 -9.50
N THR A 169 25.73 -14.57 -8.17
CA THR A 169 25.29 -15.63 -7.26
C THR A 169 23.83 -15.46 -6.83
N ALA A 170 23.28 -14.25 -6.93
CA ALA A 170 21.90 -13.96 -6.58
C ALA A 170 20.91 -14.15 -7.75
N GLY A 171 21.37 -14.58 -8.91
CA GLY A 171 20.51 -14.72 -10.10
C GLY A 171 19.88 -13.39 -10.52
N THR A 172 20.57 -12.29 -10.33
CA THR A 172 20.01 -10.94 -10.39
C THR A 172 19.71 -10.54 -11.82
N LEU A 173 18.45 -10.56 -12.17
CA LEU A 173 17.90 -10.18 -13.47
C LEU A 173 17.80 -8.64 -13.65
N GLY A 174 18.58 -7.86 -12.90
CA GLY A 174 18.44 -6.41 -12.89
C GLY A 174 17.25 -5.96 -12.03
N GLY A 175 16.83 -4.70 -12.19
CA GLY A 175 15.71 -4.14 -11.46
C GLY A 175 14.38 -4.76 -11.88
N VAL A 176 13.51 -4.94 -10.90
CA VAL A 176 12.17 -5.52 -11.08
C VAL A 176 11.15 -4.55 -10.51
N TYR A 177 10.10 -4.24 -11.26
CA TYR A 177 9.07 -3.34 -10.76
C TYR A 177 8.15 -4.03 -9.75
N PHE A 178 7.75 -5.26 -10.02
CA PHE A 178 6.82 -6.00 -9.16
C PHE A 178 7.31 -7.42 -8.92
N ALA A 179 7.37 -7.82 -7.65
CA ALA A 179 7.67 -9.19 -7.26
C ALA A 179 6.74 -9.65 -6.13
N LEU A 180 6.59 -10.95 -5.97
CA LEU A 180 5.85 -11.51 -4.85
C LEU A 180 6.68 -11.43 -3.57
N ASN A 181 6.01 -11.26 -2.43
CA ASN A 181 6.65 -11.30 -1.14
C ASN A 181 6.84 -12.76 -0.70
N ALA A 182 8.08 -13.22 -0.66
CA ALA A 182 8.44 -14.59 -0.27
C ALA A 182 7.98 -14.98 1.14
N GLN A 183 7.88 -14.00 2.03
CA GLN A 183 7.53 -14.22 3.43
C GLN A 183 6.02 -14.25 3.69
N SER A 184 5.22 -14.02 2.65
CA SER A 184 3.76 -14.03 2.73
C SER A 184 3.23 -14.92 1.62
N PRO A 185 2.98 -16.22 1.90
CA PRO A 185 2.47 -17.15 0.88
C PRO A 185 1.19 -16.62 0.24
N ILE A 186 1.15 -16.58 -1.09
CA ILE A 186 -0.02 -16.14 -1.81
C ILE A 186 -1.05 -17.26 -1.83
N THR A 187 -2.11 -17.10 -1.06
CA THR A 187 -3.20 -18.07 -0.94
C THR A 187 -4.48 -17.61 -1.62
N ASP A 188 -4.66 -16.31 -1.78
CA ASP A 188 -5.80 -15.69 -2.47
C ASP A 188 -5.46 -15.35 -3.93
N LYS A 189 -6.48 -14.97 -4.70
CA LYS A 189 -6.32 -14.46 -6.07
C LYS A 189 -5.74 -13.07 -6.01
N SER A 190 -4.43 -12.94 -6.09
CA SER A 190 -3.71 -11.67 -6.05
C SER A 190 -2.19 -11.92 -6.09
N PRO A 191 -1.36 -10.91 -6.29
CA PRO A 191 -1.71 -9.48 -6.44
C PRO A 191 -2.31 -9.16 -7.80
N TYR A 192 -2.99 -8.01 -7.89
CA TYR A 192 -3.46 -7.44 -9.14
C TYR A 192 -2.71 -6.15 -9.45
N ILE A 193 -2.18 -6.06 -10.67
CA ILE A 193 -1.53 -4.86 -11.18
C ILE A 193 -2.25 -4.51 -12.47
N TYR A 194 -2.88 -3.35 -12.50
CA TYR A 194 -3.58 -2.95 -13.70
C TYR A 194 -3.49 -1.43 -13.92
N ASN A 195 -3.61 -1.01 -15.19
CA ASN A 195 -3.42 0.39 -15.58
C ASN A 195 -2.13 0.99 -15.02
N VAL A 196 -1.04 0.23 -15.12
CA VAL A 196 0.30 0.62 -14.68
C VAL A 196 1.23 0.63 -15.89
N THR A 197 1.98 1.69 -16.04
CA THR A 197 3.05 1.77 -17.04
C THR A 197 4.39 1.57 -16.34
N THR A 198 5.21 0.69 -16.88
CA THR A 198 6.60 0.54 -16.44
C THR A 198 7.51 1.11 -17.52
N PHE A 199 8.44 1.95 -17.11
CA PHE A 199 9.41 2.58 -17.98
C PHE A 199 10.79 2.52 -17.34
N GLY A 200 11.77 1.95 -18.02
CA GLY A 200 13.09 1.81 -17.45
C GLY A 200 14.10 1.27 -18.45
N ASN A 201 15.36 1.34 -18.10
CA ASN A 201 16.48 0.96 -18.94
C ASN A 201 16.73 -0.57 -18.86
N GLY A 202 15.88 -1.35 -19.53
CA GLY A 202 15.99 -2.81 -19.59
C GLY A 202 15.53 -3.55 -18.32
N ALA A 203 14.88 -2.85 -17.39
CA ALA A 203 14.28 -3.47 -16.21
C ALA A 203 13.12 -4.40 -16.56
N THR A 204 12.91 -5.43 -15.78
CA THR A 204 11.78 -6.34 -15.92
C THR A 204 10.53 -5.74 -15.29
N GLY A 205 9.42 -5.71 -16.02
CA GLY A 205 8.16 -5.16 -15.53
C GLY A 205 7.62 -5.94 -14.35
N ALA A 206 7.51 -7.25 -14.48
CA ALA A 206 7.07 -8.14 -13.40
C ALA A 206 7.85 -9.45 -13.43
N VAL A 207 8.22 -9.94 -12.26
CA VAL A 207 8.80 -11.26 -12.08
C VAL A 207 7.97 -12.02 -11.07
N VAL A 208 7.51 -13.19 -11.50
CA VAL A 208 7.01 -14.20 -10.57
C VAL A 208 8.18 -15.11 -10.28
N ASP A 209 8.75 -15.00 -9.10
CA ASP A 209 9.80 -15.89 -8.68
C ASP A 209 9.22 -17.31 -8.50
N GLY A 210 9.60 -18.21 -9.39
CA GLY A 210 9.14 -19.61 -9.37
C GLY A 210 9.57 -20.36 -8.12
N SER A 211 10.57 -19.87 -7.37
CA SER A 211 10.96 -20.45 -6.08
C SER A 211 9.92 -20.21 -4.99
N LEU A 212 9.05 -19.23 -5.17
CA LEU A 212 7.98 -18.89 -4.22
C LEU A 212 6.69 -19.68 -4.47
N HIS A 213 6.58 -20.39 -5.56
CA HIS A 213 5.41 -21.15 -5.95
C HIS A 213 5.79 -22.53 -6.46
N SER A 214 5.68 -23.52 -5.59
CA SER A 214 5.79 -24.94 -5.99
C SER A 214 4.66 -25.41 -6.90
N SER A 215 3.68 -24.59 -7.20
CA SER A 215 2.47 -24.94 -7.95
C SER A 215 2.18 -24.04 -9.15
N GLY A 216 3.21 -23.65 -9.88
CA GLY A 216 3.06 -23.06 -11.20
C GLY A 216 3.08 -21.54 -11.24
N ASN A 217 3.81 -21.03 -12.22
CA ASN A 217 3.89 -19.63 -12.55
C ASN A 217 2.50 -19.04 -12.79
N ARG A 218 2.12 -18.09 -11.98
CA ARG A 218 1.00 -17.22 -12.29
C ARG A 218 1.58 -15.89 -12.79
N SER A 219 1.46 -15.67 -14.08
CA SER A 219 1.65 -14.35 -14.65
C SER A 219 0.63 -13.39 -14.03
N MET A 220 1.09 -12.24 -13.59
CA MET A 220 0.24 -11.10 -13.25
C MET A 220 -0.25 -10.41 -14.51
#